data_49dd0f9fb180e3015954a6a5aa57c7df
#
_entry.id   49dd0f9fb180e3015954a6a5aa57c7df
#
_cell.length_a   1.000
_cell.length_b   1.000
_cell.length_c   1.000
_cell.angle_alpha   90.00
_cell.angle_beta   90.00
_cell.angle_gamma   90.00
#
_symmetry.space_group_name_H-M   'P 1'
#
loop_
_entity.id
_entity.type
_entity.pdbx_description
1 polymer ?
#
loop_
_entity_poly.entity_id
_entity_poly.type
_entity_poly.pdbx_seq_one_letter_code
_entity_poly.pdbx_strand_id
1 'polypeptide(L)'
;MDDVARALSYLGFRVIVPCVSDIEQLIIHPSTINKFAALIETIATHSTLNPSQGQLGIFSASYSGGVAMLAASCSQISSFVKTMCLIGSFADFRNVIRFVLDHGEIDQYARFILLRNLLSQSSYRNPEVIQLFDIAVADNGFKRKQPSLPYSLQCASKNASNLFCRLLEDASFRHRLTQNALNEIDRREHWLTRFDLDKQLTHIDFSISLIHGYHDQVIPSHESVSLHDRLVRLGKRSHLILTTLLDHGDFVLNRNFFIELDKLAQGLGFFVHELYMQAHS
;
A
#
# COMPACT_ATOMS: atom_id res chain seq x y z
N MET A 1 -4.18 6.12 -11.26
CA MET A 1 -4.09 7.37 -10.45
C MET A 1 -4.45 8.62 -11.26
N ASP A 2 -4.03 8.74 -12.51
CA ASP A 2 -4.27 9.93 -13.34
C ASP A 2 -5.75 10.26 -13.54
N ASP A 3 -6.62 9.26 -13.69
CA ASP A 3 -8.05 9.49 -13.86
C ASP A 3 -8.72 10.02 -12.58
N VAL A 4 -8.30 9.53 -11.41
CA VAL A 4 -8.76 10.06 -10.12
C VAL A 4 -8.28 11.49 -9.92
N ALA A 5 -7.00 11.77 -10.24
CA ALA A 5 -6.44 13.11 -10.16
C ALA A 5 -7.18 14.09 -11.07
N ARG A 6 -7.48 13.68 -12.31
CA ARG A 6 -8.30 14.48 -13.24
C ARG A 6 -9.72 14.71 -12.70
N ALA A 7 -10.39 13.67 -12.20
CA ALA A 7 -11.74 13.80 -11.65
C ALA A 7 -11.79 14.79 -10.47
N LEU A 8 -10.84 14.68 -9.54
CA LEU A 8 -10.74 15.65 -8.42
C LEU A 8 -10.44 17.07 -8.91
N SER A 9 -9.60 17.21 -9.95
CA SER A 9 -9.32 18.53 -10.56
C SER A 9 -10.57 19.14 -11.20
N TYR A 10 -11.41 18.34 -11.88
CA TYR A 10 -12.70 18.80 -12.41
C TYR A 10 -13.67 19.24 -11.32
N LEU A 11 -13.58 18.68 -10.12
CA LEU A 11 -14.33 19.12 -8.94
C LEU A 11 -13.78 20.42 -8.31
N GLY A 12 -12.73 21.00 -8.88
CA GLY A 12 -12.17 22.28 -8.43
C GLY A 12 -11.03 22.13 -7.39
N PHE A 13 -10.59 20.92 -7.07
CA PHE A 13 -9.46 20.72 -6.18
C PHE A 13 -8.12 20.94 -6.90
N ARG A 14 -7.16 21.54 -6.20
CA ARG A 14 -5.77 21.48 -6.62
C ARG A 14 -5.21 20.09 -6.28
N VAL A 15 -4.82 19.35 -7.28
CA VAL A 15 -4.32 17.99 -7.12
C VAL A 15 -2.82 17.95 -7.35
N ILE A 16 -2.10 17.32 -6.43
CA ILE A 16 -0.66 17.08 -6.51
C ILE A 16 -0.46 15.57 -6.50
N VAL A 17 0.20 15.05 -7.52
CA VAL A 17 0.58 13.64 -7.63
C VAL A 17 2.08 13.54 -7.44
N PRO A 18 2.56 13.23 -6.22
CA PRO A 18 3.99 13.18 -5.96
C PRO A 18 4.62 11.89 -6.48
N CYS A 19 5.83 11.99 -7.03
CA CYS A 19 6.68 10.86 -7.32
C CYS A 19 7.52 10.52 -6.09
N VAL A 20 7.33 9.34 -5.52
CA VAL A 20 8.12 8.83 -4.40
C VAL A 20 8.93 7.63 -4.89
N SER A 21 10.24 7.79 -4.96
CA SER A 21 11.15 6.80 -5.56
C SER A 21 11.01 5.39 -4.97
N ASP A 22 10.78 5.28 -3.65
CA ASP A 22 10.59 3.98 -3.00
C ASP A 22 9.34 3.27 -3.51
N ILE A 23 8.26 4.02 -3.75
CA ILE A 23 7.01 3.47 -4.29
C ILE A 23 7.18 3.05 -5.75
N GLU A 24 7.83 3.89 -6.57
CA GLU A 24 8.09 3.58 -7.99
C GLU A 24 8.99 2.36 -8.15
N GLN A 25 9.96 2.19 -7.24
CA GLN A 25 10.90 1.06 -7.23
C GLN A 25 10.37 -0.13 -6.42
N LEU A 26 9.16 -0.07 -5.88
CA LEU A 26 8.54 -1.10 -5.05
C LEU A 26 9.42 -1.48 -3.84
N ILE A 27 10.06 -0.49 -3.23
CA ILE A 27 10.88 -0.65 -2.04
C ILE A 27 9.96 -0.62 -0.81
N ILE A 28 10.03 -1.67 -0.01
CA ILE A 28 9.32 -1.78 1.27
C ILE A 28 10.35 -1.49 2.37
N HIS A 29 10.30 -0.30 2.94
CA HIS A 29 11.21 0.10 4.00
C HIS A 29 10.56 1.13 4.93
N PRO A 30 10.74 1.06 6.27
CA PRO A 30 10.12 2.02 7.20
C PRO A 30 10.54 3.47 7.00
N SER A 31 11.70 3.74 6.39
CA SER A 31 12.10 5.12 6.06
C SER A 31 11.14 5.81 5.07
N THR A 32 10.38 5.04 4.29
CA THR A 32 9.37 5.57 3.39
C THR A 32 8.28 6.35 4.15
N ILE A 33 7.97 5.94 5.40
CA ILE A 33 7.04 6.67 6.28
C ILE A 33 7.54 8.09 6.53
N ASN A 34 8.83 8.25 6.83
CA ASN A 34 9.43 9.57 7.08
C ASN A 34 9.43 10.44 5.80
N LYS A 35 9.64 9.82 4.62
CA LYS A 35 9.57 10.52 3.33
C LYS A 35 8.15 11.02 3.06
N PHE A 36 7.12 10.23 3.37
CA PHE A 36 5.72 10.64 3.26
C PHE A 36 5.39 11.76 4.25
N ALA A 37 5.87 11.67 5.50
CA ALA A 37 5.65 12.72 6.50
C ALA A 37 6.26 14.05 6.03
N ALA A 38 7.52 14.05 5.59
CA ALA A 38 8.17 15.22 5.04
C ALA A 38 7.48 15.79 3.79
N LEU A 39 6.96 14.91 2.93
CA LEU A 39 6.19 15.29 1.76
C LEU A 39 4.88 15.99 2.14
N ILE A 40 4.11 15.44 3.08
CA ILE A 40 2.86 16.03 3.57
C ILE A 40 3.14 17.42 4.15
N GLU A 41 4.15 17.54 5.02
CA GLU A 41 4.56 18.80 5.63
C GLU A 41 4.99 19.82 4.56
N THR A 42 5.82 19.41 3.60
CA THR A 42 6.28 20.28 2.51
C THR A 42 5.10 20.81 1.70
N ILE A 43 4.14 19.93 1.30
CA ILE A 43 2.97 20.36 0.54
C ILE A 43 2.10 21.31 1.38
N ALA A 44 1.88 20.98 2.65
CA ALA A 44 1.01 21.78 3.54
C ALA A 44 1.55 23.20 3.79
N THR A 45 2.87 23.34 3.91
CA THR A 45 3.51 24.61 4.30
C THR A 45 4.00 25.45 3.12
N HIS A 46 4.13 24.86 1.92
CA HIS A 46 4.68 25.56 0.77
C HIS A 46 3.62 26.44 0.10
N SER A 47 3.81 27.76 0.11
CA SER A 47 2.84 28.75 -0.37
C SER A 47 2.40 28.60 -1.83
N THR A 48 3.26 28.08 -2.71
CA THR A 48 2.90 27.81 -4.11
C THR A 48 2.08 26.52 -4.27
N LEU A 49 2.36 25.51 -3.46
CA LEU A 49 1.64 24.21 -3.53
C LEU A 49 0.30 24.29 -2.81
N ASN A 50 0.25 24.96 -1.67
CA ASN A 50 -0.94 25.15 -0.84
C ASN A 50 -1.13 26.64 -0.48
N PRO A 51 -1.55 27.47 -1.45
CA PRO A 51 -1.65 28.93 -1.24
C PRO A 51 -2.71 29.33 -0.22
N SER A 52 -3.73 28.51 0.00
CA SER A 52 -4.76 28.73 1.02
C SER A 52 -4.30 28.35 2.42
N GLN A 53 -3.16 27.67 2.55
CA GLN A 53 -2.68 27.05 3.79
C GLN A 53 -3.72 26.17 4.50
N GLY A 54 -4.68 25.67 3.73
CA GLY A 54 -5.70 24.73 4.21
C GLY A 54 -5.15 23.34 4.46
N GLN A 55 -5.90 22.56 5.21
CA GLN A 55 -5.56 21.15 5.42
C GLN A 55 -5.69 20.33 4.12
N LEU A 56 -4.94 19.26 4.03
CA LEU A 56 -4.84 18.42 2.84
C LEU A 56 -5.83 17.24 2.88
N GLY A 57 -6.38 16.89 1.73
CA GLY A 57 -6.97 15.57 1.49
C GLY A 57 -5.92 14.65 0.89
N ILE A 58 -5.79 13.44 1.42
CA ILE A 58 -4.84 12.45 0.93
C ILE A 58 -5.61 11.28 0.30
N PHE A 59 -5.34 11.02 -0.97
CA PHE A 59 -5.83 9.85 -1.69
C PHE A 59 -4.68 8.90 -1.96
N SER A 60 -4.76 7.66 -1.46
CA SER A 60 -3.68 6.68 -1.62
C SER A 60 -4.21 5.26 -1.71
N ALA A 61 -3.42 4.34 -2.29
CA ALA A 61 -3.85 2.98 -2.52
C ALA A 61 -2.78 1.96 -2.12
N SER A 62 -3.21 0.72 -1.83
CA SER A 62 -2.33 -0.42 -1.59
C SER A 62 -1.31 -0.14 -0.47
N TYR A 63 -0.08 -0.60 -0.61
CA TYR A 63 1.03 -0.36 0.31
C TYR A 63 1.24 1.13 0.63
N SER A 64 1.16 2.01 -0.39
CA SER A 64 1.31 3.44 -0.16
C SER A 64 0.20 4.04 0.70
N GLY A 65 -0.99 3.44 0.72
CA GLY A 65 -2.10 3.83 1.59
C GLY A 65 -1.76 3.66 3.07
N GLY A 66 -1.25 2.50 3.46
CA GLY A 66 -0.81 2.24 4.83
C GLY A 66 0.37 3.12 5.26
N VAL A 67 1.34 3.32 4.35
CA VAL A 67 2.48 4.24 4.59
C VAL A 67 2.02 5.68 4.76
N ALA A 68 1.11 6.16 3.91
CA ALA A 68 0.54 7.51 4.03
C ALA A 68 -0.23 7.68 5.34
N MET A 69 -0.99 6.67 5.74
CA MET A 69 -1.72 6.65 7.01
C MET A 69 -0.76 6.72 8.21
N LEU A 70 0.30 5.91 8.22
CA LEU A 70 1.34 5.95 9.25
C LEU A 70 2.00 7.33 9.34
N ALA A 71 2.35 7.92 8.20
CA ALA A 71 2.93 9.25 8.15
C ALA A 71 1.97 10.34 8.66
N ALA A 72 0.71 10.31 8.21
CA ALA A 72 -0.32 11.25 8.61
C ALA A 72 -0.70 11.14 10.10
N SER A 73 -0.54 9.95 10.70
CA SER A 73 -0.83 9.72 12.13
C SER A 73 0.27 10.23 13.06
N CYS A 74 1.40 10.69 12.56
CA CYS A 74 2.40 11.37 13.40
C CYS A 74 1.82 12.68 13.95
N SER A 75 1.96 12.92 15.24
CA SER A 75 1.35 14.07 15.93
C SER A 75 1.70 15.45 15.31
N GLN A 76 2.90 15.55 14.72
CA GLN A 76 3.34 16.76 14.03
C GLN A 76 2.72 16.94 12.64
N ILE A 77 2.23 15.86 12.02
CA ILE A 77 1.72 15.82 10.65
C ILE A 77 0.20 15.80 10.61
N SER A 78 -0.46 15.20 11.62
CA SER A 78 -1.91 14.99 11.63
C SER A 78 -2.72 16.28 11.49
N SER A 79 -2.22 17.39 12.03
CA SER A 79 -2.86 18.71 11.91
C SER A 79 -2.91 19.25 10.47
N PHE A 80 -2.05 18.78 9.57
CA PHE A 80 -2.07 19.16 8.16
C PHE A 80 -3.09 18.37 7.35
N VAL A 81 -3.66 17.31 7.90
CA VAL A 81 -4.55 16.38 7.15
C VAL A 81 -5.98 16.60 7.60
N LYS A 82 -6.89 16.78 6.65
CA LYS A 82 -8.34 16.90 6.85
C LYS A 82 -9.06 15.56 6.73
N THR A 83 -8.72 14.83 5.70
CA THR A 83 -9.36 13.55 5.38
C THR A 83 -8.44 12.67 4.53
N MET A 84 -8.63 11.36 4.63
CA MET A 84 -7.93 10.41 3.77
C MET A 84 -8.93 9.50 3.05
N CYS A 85 -8.61 9.13 1.81
CA CYS A 85 -9.26 8.04 1.08
C CYS A 85 -8.21 6.97 0.79
N LEU A 86 -8.38 5.80 1.37
CA LEU A 86 -7.45 4.68 1.27
C LEU A 86 -8.11 3.51 0.54
N ILE A 87 -7.51 3.08 -0.57
CA ILE A 87 -8.00 1.95 -1.36
C ILE A 87 -7.09 0.75 -1.18
N GLY A 88 -7.65 -0.38 -0.70
CA GLY A 88 -6.90 -1.63 -0.54
C GLY A 88 -5.69 -1.48 0.39
N SER A 89 -5.84 -0.80 1.52
CA SER A 89 -4.75 -0.49 2.44
C SER A 89 -4.65 -1.51 3.58
N PHE A 90 -3.48 -1.61 4.20
CA PHE A 90 -3.25 -2.45 5.38
C PHE A 90 -3.46 -1.70 6.70
N ALA A 91 -3.77 -2.44 7.75
CA ALA A 91 -3.76 -2.01 9.14
C ALA A 91 -2.50 -2.52 9.87
N ASP A 92 -2.15 -3.78 9.68
CA ASP A 92 -0.93 -4.41 10.18
C ASP A 92 -0.19 -5.10 9.01
N PHE A 93 0.94 -4.54 8.62
CA PHE A 93 1.72 -5.08 7.50
C PHE A 93 2.25 -6.51 7.76
N ARG A 94 2.35 -6.92 9.02
CA ARG A 94 2.69 -8.30 9.41
C ARG A 94 1.68 -9.32 8.87
N ASN A 95 0.40 -8.98 8.90
CA ASN A 95 -0.65 -9.83 8.35
C ASN A 95 -0.55 -9.93 6.82
N VAL A 96 -0.24 -8.82 6.15
CA VAL A 96 -0.01 -8.81 4.70
C VAL A 96 1.19 -9.69 4.34
N ILE A 97 2.30 -9.59 5.08
CA ILE A 97 3.48 -10.44 4.85
C ILE A 97 3.09 -11.93 4.95
N ARG A 98 2.37 -12.32 6.02
CA ARG A 98 1.92 -13.69 6.21
C ARG A 98 0.99 -14.15 5.07
N PHE A 99 0.02 -13.30 4.73
CA PHE A 99 -0.93 -13.61 3.65
C PHE A 99 -0.19 -13.85 2.34
N VAL A 100 0.69 -12.95 1.92
CA VAL A 100 1.43 -13.05 0.66
C VAL A 100 2.40 -14.24 0.63
N LEU A 101 3.04 -14.59 1.76
CA LEU A 101 4.03 -15.67 1.78
C LEU A 101 3.44 -17.05 1.99
N ASP A 102 2.35 -17.17 2.76
CA ASP A 102 1.84 -18.46 3.23
C ASP A 102 0.61 -18.96 2.45
N HIS A 103 -0.19 -18.06 1.84
CA HIS A 103 -1.34 -18.48 1.03
C HIS A 103 -0.92 -19.06 -0.32
N GLY A 104 -1.64 -20.11 -0.76
CA GLY A 104 -1.39 -20.79 -2.04
C GLY A 104 -1.86 -19.97 -3.26
N GLU A 105 -3.07 -19.45 -3.17
CA GLU A 105 -3.74 -18.69 -4.25
C GLU A 105 -3.63 -17.18 -4.00
N ILE A 106 -2.49 -16.63 -4.37
CA ILE A 106 -2.24 -15.17 -4.27
C ILE A 106 -1.66 -14.65 -5.58
N ASP A 107 -1.66 -13.34 -5.72
CA ASP A 107 -0.94 -12.68 -6.80
C ASP A 107 0.58 -12.91 -6.66
N GLN A 108 1.16 -13.62 -7.61
CA GLN A 108 2.61 -13.91 -7.64
C GLN A 108 3.45 -12.62 -7.68
N TYR A 109 2.93 -11.55 -8.29
CA TYR A 109 3.59 -10.25 -8.33
C TYR A 109 3.90 -9.71 -6.94
N ALA A 110 2.93 -9.75 -6.03
CA ALA A 110 3.11 -9.33 -4.64
C ALA A 110 4.17 -10.19 -3.92
N ARG A 111 4.17 -11.50 -4.18
CA ARG A 111 5.16 -12.43 -3.62
C ARG A 111 6.57 -12.10 -4.11
N PHE A 112 6.75 -11.80 -5.39
CA PHE A 112 8.05 -11.43 -5.94
C PHE A 112 8.58 -10.14 -5.30
N ILE A 113 7.74 -9.11 -5.16
CA ILE A 113 8.12 -7.86 -4.50
C ILE A 113 8.55 -8.11 -3.06
N LEU A 114 7.78 -8.87 -2.31
CA LEU A 114 8.05 -9.11 -0.90
C LEU A 114 9.34 -9.94 -0.69
N LEU A 115 9.51 -11.03 -1.45
CA LEU A 115 10.72 -11.85 -1.40
C LEU A 115 11.97 -11.05 -1.77
N ARG A 116 11.90 -10.24 -2.84
CA ARG A 116 12.98 -9.34 -3.23
C ARG A 116 13.39 -8.40 -2.09
N ASN A 117 12.41 -7.76 -1.44
CA ASN A 117 12.67 -6.82 -0.35
C ASN A 117 13.27 -7.51 0.89
N LEU A 118 12.74 -8.66 1.30
CA LEU A 118 13.26 -9.41 2.43
C LEU A 118 14.69 -9.90 2.19
N LEU A 119 14.97 -10.43 0.99
CA LEU A 119 16.32 -10.89 0.65
C LEU A 119 17.32 -9.73 0.57
N SER A 120 16.94 -8.60 -0.03
CA SER A 120 17.84 -7.46 -0.22
C SER A 120 18.28 -6.82 1.10
N GLN A 121 17.47 -6.93 2.14
CA GLN A 121 17.65 -6.27 3.43
C GLN A 121 18.16 -7.20 4.55
N SER A 122 18.37 -8.49 4.28
CA SER A 122 18.81 -9.48 5.24
C SER A 122 20.18 -10.06 4.88
N SER A 123 20.76 -10.86 5.80
CA SER A 123 21.98 -11.64 5.55
C SER A 123 21.79 -12.72 4.48
N TYR A 124 20.55 -13.06 4.12
CA TYR A 124 20.21 -13.98 3.02
C TYR A 124 20.34 -13.34 1.63
N ARG A 125 20.91 -12.14 1.56
CA ARG A 125 21.11 -11.41 0.32
C ARG A 125 21.90 -12.23 -0.69
N ASN A 126 21.28 -12.47 -1.85
CA ASN A 126 21.91 -13.05 -3.02
C ASN A 126 21.60 -12.13 -4.22
N PRO A 127 22.61 -11.39 -4.75
CA PRO A 127 22.39 -10.42 -5.81
C PRO A 127 21.76 -11.01 -7.07
N GLU A 128 22.14 -12.24 -7.44
CA GLU A 128 21.65 -12.91 -8.64
C GLU A 128 20.18 -13.31 -8.48
N VAL A 129 19.78 -13.81 -7.29
CA VAL A 129 18.38 -14.12 -6.98
C VAL A 129 17.53 -12.86 -6.90
N ILE A 130 18.06 -11.78 -6.33
CA ILE A 130 17.37 -10.47 -6.29
C ILE A 130 17.14 -9.98 -7.72
N GLN A 131 18.11 -10.09 -8.62
CA GLN A 131 17.97 -9.72 -10.03
C GLN A 131 16.88 -10.58 -10.73
N LEU A 132 16.78 -11.87 -10.44
CA LEU A 132 15.70 -12.71 -10.96
C LEU A 132 14.33 -12.24 -10.47
N PHE A 133 14.21 -11.82 -9.21
CA PHE A 133 12.97 -11.22 -8.70
C PHE A 133 12.68 -9.85 -9.34
N ASP A 134 13.67 -9.01 -9.60
CA ASP A 134 13.49 -7.75 -10.32
C ASP A 134 12.92 -7.99 -11.74
N ILE A 135 13.44 -9.00 -12.43
CA ILE A 135 12.94 -9.39 -13.76
C ILE A 135 11.51 -9.93 -13.66
N ALA A 136 11.22 -10.80 -12.68
CA ALA A 136 9.89 -11.34 -12.46
C ALA A 136 8.86 -10.25 -12.15
N VAL A 137 9.23 -9.27 -11.32
CA VAL A 137 8.41 -8.09 -11.00
C VAL A 137 8.15 -7.27 -12.28
N ALA A 138 9.19 -7.01 -13.08
CA ALA A 138 9.05 -6.24 -14.32
C ALA A 138 8.17 -6.96 -15.35
N ASP A 139 8.35 -8.27 -15.52
CA ASP A 139 7.55 -9.07 -16.46
C ASP A 139 6.06 -9.04 -16.09
N ASN A 140 5.71 -9.16 -14.81
CA ASN A 140 4.34 -9.14 -14.33
C ASN A 140 3.77 -7.71 -14.33
N GLY A 141 4.49 -6.73 -13.82
CA GLY A 141 4.03 -5.34 -13.74
C GLY A 141 3.75 -4.72 -15.10
N PHE A 142 4.54 -5.05 -16.11
CA PHE A 142 4.31 -4.61 -17.49
C PHE A 142 3.42 -5.58 -18.28
N LYS A 143 2.91 -6.65 -17.66
CA LYS A 143 2.08 -7.68 -18.32
C LYS A 143 2.71 -8.11 -19.67
N ARG A 144 4.02 -8.40 -19.64
CA ARG A 144 4.81 -8.67 -20.86
C ARG A 144 4.32 -9.92 -21.57
N LYS A 145 4.02 -9.81 -22.87
CA LYS A 145 3.62 -10.96 -23.71
C LYS A 145 4.76 -11.98 -23.89
N GLN A 146 6.00 -11.50 -23.84
CA GLN A 146 7.21 -12.32 -23.88
C GLN A 146 8.03 -12.04 -22.61
N PRO A 147 7.82 -12.79 -21.56
CA PRO A 147 8.53 -12.58 -20.29
C PRO A 147 10.01 -12.92 -20.43
N SER A 148 10.86 -12.13 -19.79
CA SER A 148 12.32 -12.29 -19.80
C SER A 148 12.80 -13.31 -18.77
N LEU A 149 11.99 -13.60 -17.75
CA LEU A 149 12.35 -14.48 -16.65
C LEU A 149 12.78 -15.90 -17.08
N PRO A 150 12.09 -16.58 -18.01
CA PRO A 150 12.48 -17.93 -18.43
C PRO A 150 13.91 -17.98 -19.01
N TYR A 151 14.27 -16.99 -19.83
CA TYR A 151 15.63 -16.90 -20.38
C TYR A 151 16.65 -16.56 -19.28
N SER A 152 16.33 -15.63 -18.41
CA SER A 152 17.21 -15.21 -17.31
C SER A 152 17.49 -16.35 -16.33
N LEU A 153 16.52 -17.21 -16.06
CA LEU A 153 16.70 -18.43 -15.26
C LEU A 153 17.68 -19.42 -15.90
N GLN A 154 17.70 -19.53 -17.23
CA GLN A 154 18.65 -20.41 -17.94
C GLN A 154 20.09 -19.83 -17.91
N CYS A 155 20.22 -18.51 -17.91
CA CYS A 155 21.52 -17.84 -17.87
C CYS A 155 22.10 -17.68 -16.46
N ALA A 156 21.25 -17.75 -15.43
CA ALA A 156 21.69 -17.62 -14.04
C ALA A 156 22.50 -18.83 -13.56
N SER A 157 23.29 -18.64 -12.50
CA SER A 157 23.97 -19.76 -11.87
C SER A 157 22.98 -20.81 -11.37
N LYS A 158 23.38 -22.08 -11.42
CA LYS A 158 22.53 -23.18 -10.94
C LYS A 158 22.06 -22.99 -9.50
N ASN A 159 22.90 -22.40 -8.65
CA ASN A 159 22.57 -22.10 -7.26
C ASN A 159 21.47 -21.03 -7.16
N ALA A 160 21.57 -19.95 -7.94
CA ALA A 160 20.59 -18.88 -7.95
C ALA A 160 19.24 -19.35 -8.52
N SER A 161 19.24 -20.04 -9.66
CA SER A 161 18.02 -20.60 -10.26
C SER A 161 17.32 -21.57 -9.31
N ASN A 162 18.08 -22.49 -8.67
CA ASN A 162 17.53 -23.43 -7.71
C ASN A 162 16.94 -22.71 -6.48
N LEU A 163 17.63 -21.69 -5.94
CA LEU A 163 17.12 -20.92 -4.80
C LEU A 163 15.85 -20.16 -5.16
N PHE A 164 15.82 -19.50 -6.33
CA PHE A 164 14.64 -18.79 -6.84
C PHE A 164 13.43 -19.74 -6.97
N CYS A 165 13.57 -20.86 -7.69
CA CYS A 165 12.51 -21.84 -7.86
C CYS A 165 12.05 -22.41 -6.51
N ARG A 166 12.97 -22.75 -5.63
CA ARG A 166 12.63 -23.30 -4.31
C ARG A 166 11.89 -22.30 -3.43
N LEU A 167 12.16 -20.99 -3.53
CA LEU A 167 11.40 -19.96 -2.83
C LEU A 167 9.96 -19.86 -3.31
N LEU A 168 9.68 -20.22 -4.56
CA LEU A 168 8.33 -20.21 -5.13
C LEU A 168 7.57 -21.51 -4.87
N GLU A 169 8.22 -22.66 -4.97
CA GLU A 169 7.60 -23.97 -5.00
C GLU A 169 7.55 -24.66 -3.62
N ASP A 170 8.59 -24.48 -2.79
CA ASP A 170 8.67 -25.08 -1.45
C ASP A 170 8.17 -24.11 -0.38
N ALA A 171 6.88 -24.20 -0.04
CA ALA A 171 6.25 -23.33 0.96
C ALA A 171 6.95 -23.42 2.33
N SER A 172 7.40 -24.61 2.75
CA SER A 172 8.07 -24.81 4.03
C SER A 172 9.45 -24.14 4.05
N PHE A 173 10.20 -24.25 2.97
CA PHE A 173 11.48 -23.60 2.82
C PHE A 173 11.31 -22.08 2.77
N ARG A 174 10.39 -21.57 1.95
CA ARG A 174 10.05 -20.16 1.87
C ARG A 174 9.70 -19.60 3.24
N HIS A 175 8.79 -20.26 3.96
CA HIS A 175 8.37 -19.82 5.30
C HIS A 175 9.58 -19.71 6.27
N ARG A 176 10.42 -20.74 6.37
CA ARG A 176 11.58 -20.71 7.26
C ARG A 176 12.56 -19.60 6.91
N LEU A 177 12.91 -19.45 5.63
CA LEU A 177 13.87 -18.44 5.18
C LEU A 177 13.35 -17.04 5.43
N THR A 178 12.10 -16.78 5.04
CA THR A 178 11.47 -15.45 5.18
C THR A 178 11.24 -15.07 6.64
N GLN A 179 10.86 -16.01 7.51
CA GLN A 179 10.76 -15.74 8.96
C GLN A 179 12.12 -15.37 9.56
N ASN A 180 13.18 -16.08 9.19
CA ASN A 180 14.53 -15.75 9.67
C ASN A 180 14.98 -14.36 9.17
N ALA A 181 14.78 -14.07 7.88
CA ALA A 181 15.09 -12.76 7.30
C ALA A 181 14.30 -11.64 7.98
N LEU A 182 12.98 -11.82 8.18
CA LEU A 182 12.12 -10.86 8.81
C LEU A 182 12.53 -10.61 10.29
N ASN A 183 12.84 -11.67 11.04
CA ASN A 183 13.31 -11.56 12.42
C ASN A 183 14.66 -10.83 12.53
N GLU A 184 15.55 -11.02 11.55
CA GLU A 184 16.82 -10.30 11.48
C GLU A 184 16.60 -8.81 11.22
N ILE A 185 15.79 -8.48 10.21
CA ILE A 185 15.44 -7.11 9.83
C ILE A 185 14.74 -6.40 10.99
N ASP A 186 13.75 -7.05 11.59
CA ASP A 186 12.98 -6.46 12.68
C ASP A 186 13.81 -6.17 13.93
N ARG A 187 14.74 -7.07 14.29
CA ARG A 187 15.70 -6.81 15.39
C ARG A 187 16.58 -5.59 15.16
N ARG A 188 16.94 -5.30 13.90
CA ARG A 188 17.81 -4.18 13.55
C ARG A 188 17.03 -2.87 13.36
N GLU A 189 15.87 -2.92 12.76
CA GLU A 189 15.17 -1.74 12.26
C GLU A 189 13.73 -1.56 12.78
N HIS A 190 13.29 -2.49 13.64
CA HIS A 190 11.93 -2.49 14.19
C HIS A 190 10.83 -2.44 13.13
N TRP A 191 11.04 -3.16 12.04
CA TRP A 191 10.19 -3.12 10.84
C TRP A 191 8.71 -3.33 11.15
N LEU A 192 8.41 -4.45 11.84
CA LEU A 192 7.04 -4.84 12.17
C LEU A 192 6.35 -3.83 13.10
N THR A 193 7.10 -3.26 14.02
CA THR A 193 6.57 -2.24 14.94
C THR A 193 6.33 -0.90 14.22
N ARG A 194 7.16 -0.54 13.26
CA ARG A 194 7.04 0.71 12.50
C ARG A 194 5.93 0.67 11.45
N PHE A 195 5.56 -0.52 10.96
CA PHE A 195 4.43 -0.74 10.06
C PHE A 195 3.14 -1.16 10.77
N ASP A 196 3.06 -0.96 12.08
CA ASP A 196 1.88 -1.22 12.90
C ASP A 196 1.15 0.10 13.18
N LEU A 197 -0.06 0.22 12.66
CA LEU A 197 -0.91 1.41 12.85
C LEU A 197 -1.47 1.54 14.27
N ASP A 198 -1.61 0.45 15.03
CA ASP A 198 -2.32 0.44 16.31
C ASP A 198 -1.84 1.49 17.31
N LYS A 199 -0.53 1.70 17.35
CA LYS A 199 0.07 2.64 18.29
C LYS A 199 -0.17 4.12 17.94
N GLN A 200 -0.60 4.39 16.71
CA GLN A 200 -0.71 5.74 16.17
C GLN A 200 -2.16 6.19 15.94
N LEU A 201 -3.13 5.27 16.00
CA LEU A 201 -4.54 5.57 15.73
C LEU A 201 -5.14 6.61 16.71
N THR A 202 -4.62 6.72 17.93
CA THR A 202 -5.07 7.71 18.91
C THR A 202 -4.78 9.16 18.50
N HIS A 203 -3.75 9.39 17.71
CA HIS A 203 -3.32 10.73 17.25
C HIS A 203 -4.06 11.22 16.00
N ILE A 204 -4.98 10.41 15.45
CA ILE A 204 -5.71 10.77 14.25
C ILE A 204 -6.86 11.71 14.63
N ASP A 205 -6.88 12.90 14.02
CA ASP A 205 -7.95 13.89 14.16
C ASP A 205 -8.67 14.18 12.83
N PHE A 206 -8.39 13.42 11.80
CA PHE A 206 -8.98 13.52 10.47
C PHE A 206 -9.93 12.35 10.18
N SER A 207 -10.83 12.54 9.21
CA SER A 207 -11.77 11.51 8.76
C SER A 207 -11.12 10.57 7.74
N ILE A 208 -11.59 9.32 7.66
CA ILE A 208 -11.00 8.30 6.80
C ILE A 208 -12.08 7.55 6.03
N SER A 209 -11.98 7.57 4.70
CA SER A 209 -12.72 6.68 3.81
C SER A 209 -11.85 5.47 3.46
N LEU A 210 -12.32 4.28 3.81
CA LEU A 210 -11.67 3.01 3.50
C LEU A 210 -12.49 2.32 2.39
N ILE A 211 -11.85 2.05 1.26
CA ILE A 211 -12.44 1.32 0.14
C ILE A 211 -11.58 0.08 -0.11
N HIS A 212 -12.18 -1.12 -0.16
CA HIS A 212 -11.41 -2.34 -0.34
C HIS A 212 -12.11 -3.32 -1.27
N GLY A 213 -11.35 -3.97 -2.13
CA GLY A 213 -11.81 -5.09 -2.94
C GLY A 213 -12.10 -6.31 -2.06
N TYR A 214 -13.30 -6.87 -2.15
CA TYR A 214 -13.68 -8.00 -1.31
C TYR A 214 -12.78 -9.23 -1.52
N HIS A 215 -12.30 -9.44 -2.75
CA HIS A 215 -11.47 -10.56 -3.16
C HIS A 215 -10.00 -10.19 -3.38
N ASP A 216 -9.52 -9.10 -2.79
CA ASP A 216 -8.14 -8.65 -2.94
C ASP A 216 -7.15 -9.76 -2.54
N GLN A 217 -6.30 -10.16 -3.49
CA GLN A 217 -5.33 -11.26 -3.35
C GLN A 217 -3.93 -10.79 -2.93
N VAL A 218 -3.76 -9.51 -2.62
CA VAL A 218 -2.49 -8.90 -2.18
C VAL A 218 -2.59 -8.40 -0.76
N ILE A 219 -3.57 -7.55 -0.49
CA ILE A 219 -3.88 -7.06 0.86
C ILE A 219 -5.30 -7.55 1.19
N PRO A 220 -5.47 -8.46 2.13
CA PRO A 220 -6.78 -9.04 2.41
C PRO A 220 -7.74 -7.99 2.96
N SER A 221 -9.00 -8.00 2.50
CA SER A 221 -10.01 -6.99 2.84
C SER A 221 -10.29 -6.85 4.34
N HIS A 222 -10.02 -7.89 5.12
CA HIS A 222 -10.14 -7.84 6.58
C HIS A 222 -9.18 -6.82 7.24
N GLU A 223 -8.11 -6.40 6.56
CA GLU A 223 -7.24 -5.32 7.03
C GLU A 223 -8.00 -4.00 7.13
N SER A 224 -8.75 -3.61 6.09
CA SER A 224 -9.59 -2.40 6.14
C SER A 224 -10.76 -2.54 7.13
N VAL A 225 -11.36 -3.72 7.26
CA VAL A 225 -12.39 -3.99 8.27
C VAL A 225 -11.82 -3.79 9.67
N SER A 226 -10.69 -4.42 9.98
CA SER A 226 -10.02 -4.29 11.27
C SER A 226 -9.63 -2.84 11.59
N LEU A 227 -9.12 -2.11 10.60
CA LEU A 227 -8.79 -0.69 10.75
C LEU A 227 -10.03 0.15 11.05
N HIS A 228 -11.11 -0.05 10.30
CA HIS A 228 -12.39 0.64 10.53
C HIS A 228 -12.92 0.41 11.94
N ASP A 229 -12.99 -0.85 12.38
CA ASP A 229 -13.49 -1.22 13.69
C ASP A 229 -12.67 -0.59 14.84
N ARG A 230 -11.36 -0.49 14.66
CA ARG A 230 -10.47 0.17 15.63
C ARG A 230 -10.70 1.68 15.68
N LEU A 231 -10.81 2.33 14.50
CA LEU A 231 -11.10 3.76 14.40
C LEU A 231 -12.43 4.10 15.05
N VAL A 232 -13.50 3.34 14.77
CA VAL A 232 -14.83 3.54 15.37
C VAL A 232 -14.78 3.38 16.89
N ARG A 233 -14.09 2.35 17.40
CA ARG A 233 -13.93 2.17 18.86
C ARG A 233 -13.19 3.32 19.53
N LEU A 234 -12.30 4.00 18.82
CA LEU A 234 -11.60 5.19 19.30
C LEU A 234 -12.39 6.49 19.08
N GLY A 235 -13.65 6.41 18.62
CA GLY A 235 -14.48 7.57 18.33
C GLY A 235 -14.02 8.38 17.10
N LYS A 236 -13.19 7.79 16.23
CA LYS A 236 -12.70 8.46 15.02
C LYS A 236 -13.69 8.31 13.86
N ARG A 237 -13.80 9.33 13.02
CA ARG A 237 -14.69 9.31 11.85
C ARG A 237 -14.11 8.42 10.76
N SER A 238 -14.74 7.28 10.54
CA SER A 238 -14.33 6.30 9.51
C SER A 238 -15.53 5.79 8.74
N HIS A 239 -15.39 5.66 7.42
CA HIS A 239 -16.37 5.09 6.52
C HIS A 239 -15.73 3.93 5.74
N LEU A 240 -16.38 2.75 5.75
CA LEU A 240 -15.84 1.55 5.11
C LEU A 240 -16.74 1.10 3.96
N ILE A 241 -16.15 0.88 2.81
CA ILE A 241 -16.77 0.27 1.64
C ILE A 241 -16.01 -1.00 1.26
N LEU A 242 -16.72 -2.13 1.25
CA LEU A 242 -16.25 -3.35 0.60
C LEU A 242 -16.97 -3.51 -0.73
N THR A 243 -16.22 -3.70 -1.80
CA THR A 243 -16.76 -3.80 -3.16
C THR A 243 -16.22 -5.01 -3.90
N THR A 244 -17.04 -5.55 -4.79
CA THR A 244 -16.63 -6.62 -5.71
C THR A 244 -16.18 -6.09 -7.08
N LEU A 245 -16.17 -4.76 -7.27
CA LEU A 245 -15.68 -4.12 -8.50
C LEU A 245 -14.17 -3.90 -8.52
N LEU A 246 -13.51 -4.00 -7.37
CA LEU A 246 -12.08 -3.86 -7.26
C LEU A 246 -11.46 -5.21 -6.91
N ASP A 247 -10.47 -5.59 -7.66
CA ASP A 247 -9.41 -6.51 -7.27
C ASP A 247 -8.14 -5.68 -7.03
N HIS A 248 -7.03 -6.28 -6.66
CA HIS A 248 -5.81 -5.51 -6.39
C HIS A 248 -5.27 -4.84 -7.67
N GLY A 249 -5.68 -3.58 -7.88
CA GLY A 249 -5.25 -2.75 -9.02
C GLY A 249 -6.09 -2.86 -10.30
N ASP A 250 -7.01 -3.81 -10.39
CA ASP A 250 -7.86 -3.99 -11.55
C ASP A 250 -9.34 -3.74 -11.22
N PHE A 251 -10.09 -3.29 -12.22
CA PHE A 251 -11.53 -3.07 -12.12
C PHE A 251 -12.25 -4.29 -12.70
N VAL A 252 -13.14 -4.92 -11.90
CA VAL A 252 -13.83 -6.14 -12.26
C VAL A 252 -15.30 -5.87 -12.53
N LEU A 253 -15.76 -6.05 -13.77
CA LEU A 253 -17.19 -5.93 -14.11
C LEU A 253 -17.95 -7.19 -13.65
N ASN A 254 -19.05 -6.98 -12.92
CA ASN A 254 -19.94 -8.06 -12.47
C ASN A 254 -21.41 -7.70 -12.61
N ARG A 255 -22.30 -8.68 -12.32
CA ARG A 255 -23.75 -8.51 -12.47
C ARG A 255 -24.35 -7.42 -11.56
N ASN A 256 -23.68 -7.09 -10.46
CA ASN A 256 -24.14 -6.10 -9.48
C ASN A 256 -23.50 -4.73 -9.70
N PHE A 257 -22.96 -4.48 -10.88
CA PHE A 257 -22.19 -3.29 -11.24
C PHE A 257 -22.75 -1.98 -10.69
N PHE A 258 -24.03 -1.72 -10.90
CA PHE A 258 -24.65 -0.44 -10.47
C PHE A 258 -24.73 -0.31 -8.95
N ILE A 259 -25.02 -1.40 -8.23
CA ILE A 259 -25.05 -1.41 -6.76
C ILE A 259 -23.64 -1.18 -6.19
N GLU A 260 -22.67 -1.84 -6.76
CA GLU A 260 -21.27 -1.72 -6.33
C GLU A 260 -20.67 -0.36 -6.71
N LEU A 261 -21.09 0.22 -7.85
CA LEU A 261 -20.72 1.58 -8.24
C LEU A 261 -21.28 2.62 -7.26
N ASP A 262 -22.52 2.44 -6.81
CA ASP A 262 -23.12 3.30 -5.79
C ASP A 262 -22.33 3.24 -4.48
N LYS A 263 -21.89 2.06 -4.04
CA LYS A 263 -21.01 1.92 -2.87
C LYS A 263 -19.68 2.68 -3.04
N LEU A 264 -19.05 2.55 -4.21
CA LEU A 264 -17.82 3.30 -4.50
C LEU A 264 -18.07 4.81 -4.48
N ALA A 265 -19.20 5.26 -5.05
CA ALA A 265 -19.59 6.65 -5.02
C ALA A 265 -19.82 7.16 -3.59
N GLN A 266 -20.39 6.34 -2.69
CA GLN A 266 -20.55 6.70 -1.28
C GLN A 266 -19.17 6.87 -0.58
N GLY A 267 -18.22 5.95 -0.79
CA GLY A 267 -16.89 6.05 -0.22
C GLY A 267 -16.10 7.27 -0.70
N LEU A 268 -16.11 7.51 -2.01
CA LEU A 268 -15.49 8.70 -2.60
C LEU A 268 -16.25 9.98 -2.21
N GLY A 269 -17.57 9.93 -2.17
CA GLY A 269 -18.43 11.03 -1.74
C GLY A 269 -18.16 11.45 -0.30
N PHE A 270 -17.96 10.50 0.60
CA PHE A 270 -17.54 10.81 1.98
C PHE A 270 -16.24 11.60 2.01
N PHE A 271 -15.20 11.16 1.29
CA PHE A 271 -13.92 11.84 1.20
C PHE A 271 -14.05 13.27 0.63
N VAL A 272 -14.78 13.41 -0.49
CA VAL A 272 -15.00 14.71 -1.13
C VAL A 272 -15.81 15.65 -0.24
N HIS A 273 -16.88 15.14 0.41
CA HIS A 273 -17.69 15.91 1.34
C HIS A 273 -16.85 16.48 2.50
N GLU A 274 -15.99 15.66 3.11
CA GLU A 274 -15.11 16.10 4.20
C GLU A 274 -14.13 17.20 3.75
N LEU A 275 -13.68 17.16 2.49
CA LEU A 275 -12.85 18.22 1.92
C LEU A 275 -13.62 19.54 1.77
N TYR A 276 -14.88 19.48 1.28
CA TYR A 276 -15.69 20.68 1.06
C TYR A 276 -16.17 21.36 2.35
N MET A 277 -16.45 20.61 3.40
CA MET A 277 -16.93 21.17 4.67
C MET A 277 -15.93 22.13 5.33
N GLN A 278 -14.67 22.10 4.91
CA GLN A 278 -13.65 23.03 5.39
C GLN A 278 -13.64 24.38 4.63
N ALA A 279 -14.04 24.39 3.36
CA ALA A 279 -13.98 25.60 2.54
C ALA A 279 -15.01 26.65 2.97
N HIS A 280 -15.93 26.29 3.88
CA HIS A 280 -17.09 27.12 4.27
C HIS A 280 -17.22 27.29 5.80
N SER A 281 -16.25 26.79 6.59
CA SER A 281 -16.12 27.00 8.03
C SER A 281 -14.93 27.93 8.34
#